data_16fa242d376548335e9a4862ef30d6b0
#
_entry.id   16fa242d376548335e9a4862ef30d6b0
#
_cell.length_a   1.000
_cell.length_b   1.000
_cell.length_c   1.000
_cell.angle_alpha   90.00
_cell.angle_beta   90.00
_cell.angle_gamma   90.00
#
_symmetry.space_group_name_H-M   'P 1'
#
loop_
_entity.id
_entity.type
_entity.pdbx_description
1 polymer ?
#
loop_
_entity_poly.entity_id
_entity_poly.type
_entity_poly.pdbx_seq_one_letter_code
_entity_poly.pdbx_strand_id
1 'polypeptide(L)' 'MNLTNESYVILIGTKNSTERYYRDGTGWVKVSARGRKFRATAEQVLNHVLPALAGIKPNVTIRVEHHDD' A
#
# COMPACT_ATOMS: atom_id res chain seq x y z
N MET A 1 7.88 2.70 -25.58
CA MET A 1 8.08 1.67 -24.57
C MET A 1 6.74 1.11 -24.13
N ASN A 2 6.69 -0.16 -24.06
CA ASN A 2 5.48 -0.80 -23.62
C ASN A 2 5.37 -0.71 -22.11
N LEU A 3 4.27 -0.16 -21.65
CA LEU A 3 4.00 -0.15 -20.23
C LEU A 3 3.44 -1.50 -19.84
N THR A 4 4.11 -2.15 -18.95
CA THR A 4 3.61 -3.41 -18.45
C THR A 4 2.35 -3.17 -17.64
N ASN A 5 1.49 -4.17 -17.60
CA ASN A 5 0.30 -4.11 -16.77
C ASN A 5 0.61 -4.60 -15.36
N GLU A 6 1.80 -4.25 -14.90
CA GLU A 6 2.21 -4.59 -13.56
C GLU A 6 1.45 -3.74 -12.55
N SER A 7 0.99 -4.39 -11.54
CA SER A 7 0.37 -3.67 -10.44
C SER A 7 0.93 -4.17 -9.12
N TYR A 8 1.01 -3.27 -8.19
CA TYR A 8 1.52 -3.56 -6.86
C TYR A 8 0.45 -3.26 -5.84
N VAL A 9 0.35 -4.15 -4.86
CA VAL A 9 -0.52 -3.95 -3.70
C VAL A 9 0.38 -3.98 -2.47
N ILE A 10 0.31 -2.93 -1.69
CA ILE A 10 1.08 -2.82 -0.45
C ILE A 10 0.14 -3.12 0.70
N LEU A 11 0.48 -4.15 1.47
CA LEU A 11 -0.28 -4.50 2.67
C LEU A 11 0.55 -4.07 3.88
N ILE A 12 -0.04 -3.24 4.70
CA ILE A 12 0.66 -2.67 5.84
C ILE A 12 -0.26 -2.68 7.05
N GLY A 13 0.23 -3.15 8.17
CA GLY A 13 -0.59 -3.16 9.36
C GLY A 13 -0.08 -4.07 10.44
N THR A 14 -0.94 -4.29 11.41
CA THR A 14 -0.68 -5.15 12.53
C THR A 14 -1.37 -6.50 12.31
N LYS A 15 -1.15 -7.40 13.25
CA LYS A 15 -1.80 -8.69 13.28
C LYS A 15 -3.33 -8.60 13.18
N ASN A 16 -3.90 -7.55 13.75
CA ASN A 16 -5.37 -7.42 13.86
C ASN A 16 -5.97 -6.45 12.87
N SER A 17 -5.16 -5.68 12.17
CA SER A 17 -5.68 -4.60 11.33
C SER A 17 -4.70 -4.34 10.20
N THR A 18 -5.11 -4.61 8.98
CA THR A 18 -4.27 -4.43 7.80
C THR A 18 -4.93 -3.48 6.83
N GLU A 19 -4.18 -2.48 6.39
CA GLU A 19 -4.58 -1.57 5.35
C GLU A 19 -3.87 -1.92 4.06
N ARG A 20 -4.46 -1.54 2.94
CA ARG A 20 -3.87 -1.80 1.63
C ARG A 20 -3.78 -0.53 0.83
N TYR A 21 -2.75 -0.47 -0.01
CA TYR A 21 -2.61 0.57 -1.02
C TYR A 21 -2.45 -0.10 -2.37
N TYR A 22 -3.12 0.43 -3.38
CA TYR A 22 -2.88 -0.04 -4.74
C TYR A 22 -2.98 1.14 -5.70
N ARG A 23 -2.39 0.97 -6.86
CA ARG A 23 -2.48 2.00 -7.90
C ARG A 23 -3.57 1.64 -8.89
N ASP A 24 -4.34 2.66 -9.27
CA ASP A 24 -5.24 2.55 -10.41
C ASP A 24 -4.75 3.51 -11.49
N GLY A 25 -5.55 3.75 -12.53
CA GLY A 25 -5.15 4.61 -13.64
C GLY A 25 -4.96 6.08 -13.28
N THR A 26 -5.43 6.50 -12.11
CA THR A 26 -5.39 7.91 -11.71
C THR A 26 -4.54 8.17 -10.48
N GLY A 27 -3.97 7.16 -9.88
CA GLY A 27 -3.11 7.34 -8.72
C GLY A 27 -3.24 6.21 -7.72
N TRP A 28 -3.09 6.55 -6.46
CA TRP A 28 -3.13 5.56 -5.39
C TRP A 28 -4.49 5.54 -4.71
N VAL A 29 -4.87 4.36 -4.26
CA VAL A 29 -6.08 4.15 -3.47
C VAL A 29 -5.68 3.45 -2.18
N LYS A 30 -6.16 4.00 -1.07
CA LYS A 30 -6.00 3.37 0.24
C LYS A 30 -7.28 2.64 0.59
N VAL A 31 -7.15 1.39 1.00
CA VAL A 31 -8.27 0.61 1.51
C VAL A 31 -8.04 0.41 3.01
N SER A 32 -8.93 0.94 3.81
CA SER A 32 -8.83 0.82 5.26
C SER A 32 -9.06 -0.62 5.71
N ALA A 33 -8.77 -0.91 6.96
CA ALA A 33 -8.98 -2.23 7.53
C ALA A 33 -10.44 -2.67 7.44
N ARG A 34 -11.36 -1.69 7.39
CA ARG A 34 -12.80 -1.97 7.27
C ARG A 34 -13.27 -2.02 5.82
N GLY A 35 -12.37 -1.90 4.86
CA GLY A 35 -12.72 -1.97 3.46
C GLY A 35 -13.14 -0.65 2.82
N ARG A 36 -13.02 0.46 3.51
CA ARG A 36 -13.32 1.77 2.94
C ARG A 36 -12.19 2.21 2.03
N LYS A 37 -12.55 2.80 0.91
CA LYS A 37 -11.59 3.26 -0.08
C LYS A 37 -11.45 4.77 -0.04
N PHE A 38 -10.21 5.23 -0.10
CA PHE A 38 -9.88 6.64 -0.10
C PHE A 38 -8.83 6.91 -1.18
N ARG A 39 -8.93 8.08 -1.81
CA ARG A 39 -7.89 8.51 -2.72
C ARG A 39 -6.66 8.90 -1.89
N ALA A 40 -5.48 8.46 -2.33
CA ALA A 40 -4.23 8.77 -1.64
C ALA A 40 -3.22 9.31 -2.63
N THR A 41 -2.29 10.10 -2.13
CA THR A 41 -1.16 10.57 -2.92
C THR A 41 0.02 9.65 -2.70
N ALA A 42 0.99 9.69 -3.63
CA ALA A 42 2.22 8.92 -3.46
C ALA A 42 2.95 9.32 -2.18
N GLU A 43 2.89 10.61 -1.83
CA GLU A 43 3.53 11.09 -0.60
C GLU A 43 2.87 10.50 0.64
N GLN A 44 1.54 10.41 0.64
CA GLN A 44 0.83 9.79 1.74
C GLN A 44 1.20 8.31 1.89
N VAL A 45 1.33 7.62 0.77
CA VAL A 45 1.75 6.22 0.78
C VAL A 45 3.15 6.09 1.38
N LEU A 46 4.08 6.93 0.93
CA LEU A 46 5.45 6.90 1.44
C LEU A 46 5.52 7.21 2.92
N ASN A 47 4.75 8.20 3.38
CA ASN A 47 4.74 8.57 4.79
C ASN A 47 4.23 7.45 5.69
N HIS A 48 3.44 6.56 5.15
CA HIS A 48 2.94 5.41 5.90
C HIS A 48 3.91 4.24 5.81
N VAL A 49 4.50 4.02 4.64
CA VAL A 49 5.34 2.86 4.36
C VAL A 49 6.74 2.99 4.97
N LEU A 50 7.35 4.17 4.85
CA LEU A 50 8.73 4.35 5.26
C LEU A 50 8.98 4.07 6.74
N PRO A 51 8.13 4.52 7.68
CA PRO A 51 8.34 4.18 9.09
C PRO A 51 8.28 2.68 9.36
N ALA A 52 7.41 1.96 8.64
CA ALA A 52 7.32 0.52 8.78
C ALA A 52 8.58 -0.17 8.27
N LEU A 53 9.09 0.29 7.11
CA LEU A 53 10.31 -0.27 6.55
C LEU A 53 11.54 0.04 7.42
N ALA A 54 11.53 1.19 8.06
CA ALA A 54 12.64 1.59 8.91
C ALA A 54 12.65 0.88 10.27
N GLY A 55 11.58 0.13 10.58
CA GLY A 55 11.49 -0.58 11.84
C GLY A 55 11.13 0.30 13.03
N ILE A 56 10.66 1.51 12.76
CA ILE A 56 10.27 2.43 13.84
C ILE A 56 9.04 1.95 14.57
N LYS A 57 8.18 1.22 13.86
CA LYS A 57 6.96 0.65 14.42
C LYS A 57 7.09 -0.88 14.45
N PRO A 58 7.58 -1.47 15.52
CA PRO A 58 7.95 -2.89 15.52
C PRO A 58 6.77 -3.84 15.37
N ASN A 59 5.55 -3.41 15.69
CA ASN A 59 4.38 -4.27 15.56
C ASN A 59 3.69 -4.15 14.21
N VAL A 60 4.22 -3.30 13.33
CA VAL A 60 3.67 -3.09 12.00
C VAL A 60 4.50 -3.87 11.00
N THR A 61 3.83 -4.68 10.20
CA THR A 61 4.49 -5.41 9.12
C THR A 61 4.07 -4.82 7.79
N ILE A 62 4.91 -5.00 6.79
CA ILE A 62 4.64 -4.53 5.45
C ILE A 62 4.96 -5.64 4.46
N ARG A 63 4.08 -5.82 3.49
CA ARG A 63 4.28 -6.79 2.42
C ARG A 63 3.84 -6.17 1.12
N VAL A 64 4.59 -6.41 0.07
CA VAL A 64 4.24 -5.93 -1.26
C VAL A 64 3.95 -7.14 -2.13
N GLU A 65 2.77 -7.13 -2.74
CA GLU A 65 2.39 -8.14 -3.71
C GLU A 65 2.45 -7.53 -5.10
N HIS A 66 2.93 -8.31 -6.05
CA HIS A 66 3.08 -7.89 -7.42
C HIS A 66 2.22 -8.78 -8.30
N HIS A 67 1.41 -8.17 -9.12
CA HIS A 67 0.53 -8.88 -10.03
C HIS A 67 0.83 -8.45 -11.46
N ASP A 68 0.98 -9.44 -12.33
CA ASP A 68 1.16 -9.21 -13.76
C ASP A 68 -0.13 -9.57 -14.48
N ASP A 69 -0.53 -8.73 -15.40
CA ASP A 69 -1.65 -9.03 -16.28
C ASP A 69 -1.17 -9.60 -17.61
#